data_6e85874e3646cc6f3a1d01bea707d234
#
_entry.id   6e85874e3646cc6f3a1d01bea707d234
#
_cell.length_a   1.000
_cell.length_b   1.000
_cell.length_c   1.000
_cell.angle_alpha   90.00
_cell.angle_beta   90.00
_cell.angle_gamma   90.00
#
_symmetry.space_group_name_H-M   'P 1'
#
loop_
_entity.id
_entity.type
_entity.pdbx_description
1 polymer ?
#
loop_
_entity_poly.entity_id
_entity_poly.type
_entity_poly.pdbx_seq_one_letter_code
_entity_poly.pdbx_strand_id
1 'polypeptide(L)'
;HVEHWFKYERPKVFQDKQGRVEQMNFAVIDTVKWDDHGNDNHSSKNICIPMNKGMLLSVLNRTPITASTEIIRVKILAEEGFDPLREIDVPSLRFGSYNEVNFGRGCKVVKSEASGKALILTFDGKGSGITPDEFAPKMIGKDKNGKLLFGYANLPYVDYKPALLSCRRPVYREGRNEVELEIQNFGLSVSGEMTVEIKQAGAGMGRHTVKPLQPYEKASLTFTPEKGKWTDKADYQ
;
A
#
# COMPACT_ATOMS: atom_id res chain seq x y z
N HIS A 1 0.62 32.38 -1.43
CA HIS A 1 2.07 32.22 -1.38
C HIS A 1 2.45 31.05 -2.26
N VAL A 2 3.35 31.24 -3.21
CA VAL A 2 3.82 30.20 -4.11
C VAL A 2 5.31 30.02 -3.83
N GLU A 3 5.69 28.81 -3.43
CA GLU A 3 7.08 28.44 -3.26
C GLU A 3 7.54 27.60 -4.45
N HIS A 4 8.68 27.90 -4.98
CA HIS A 4 9.28 27.17 -6.09
C HIS A 4 10.44 26.32 -5.55
N TRP A 5 10.22 25.00 -5.50
CA TRP A 5 11.27 24.07 -5.20
C TRP A 5 11.90 23.56 -6.49
N PHE A 6 13.21 23.60 -6.58
CA PHE A 6 13.94 23.08 -7.74
C PHE A 6 13.79 21.55 -7.87
N LYS A 7 13.75 20.85 -6.72
CA LYS A 7 13.65 19.39 -6.71
C LYS A 7 12.86 18.88 -5.51
N TYR A 8 12.06 17.85 -5.76
CA TYR A 8 11.39 17.04 -4.76
C TYR A 8 11.96 15.64 -4.80
N GLU A 9 12.40 15.11 -3.67
CA GLU A 9 12.99 13.79 -3.56
C GLU A 9 12.43 13.02 -2.37
N ARG A 10 12.61 11.70 -2.41
CA ARG A 10 12.36 10.79 -1.29
C ARG A 10 10.99 10.97 -0.67
N PRO A 11 9.91 10.85 -1.46
CA PRO A 11 8.57 10.93 -0.91
C PRO A 11 8.38 9.87 0.16
N LYS A 12 7.81 10.26 1.30
CA LYS A 12 7.42 9.35 2.36
C LYS A 12 5.98 9.63 2.74
N VAL A 13 5.16 8.57 2.72
CA VAL A 13 3.74 8.62 3.04
C VAL A 13 3.55 8.15 4.48
N PHE A 14 2.77 8.89 5.24
CA PHE A 14 2.26 8.51 6.54
C PHE A 14 0.78 8.20 6.42
N GLN A 15 0.37 7.09 7.01
CA GLN A 15 -0.98 6.57 6.91
C GLN A 15 -1.62 6.47 8.29
N ASP A 16 -2.93 6.64 8.34
CA ASP A 16 -3.71 6.33 9.53
C ASP A 16 -3.83 4.80 9.73
N LYS A 17 -4.49 4.40 10.82
CA LYS A 17 -4.69 2.98 11.16
C LYS A 17 -5.52 2.21 10.10
N GLN A 18 -6.24 2.92 9.25
CA GLN A 18 -7.05 2.38 8.16
C GLN A 18 -6.30 2.37 6.83
N GLY A 19 -5.05 2.83 6.78
CA GLY A 19 -4.21 2.87 5.59
C GLY A 19 -4.45 4.08 4.68
N ARG A 20 -5.22 5.10 5.11
CA ARG A 20 -5.41 6.32 4.34
C ARG A 20 -4.25 7.28 4.56
N VAL A 21 -3.87 7.98 3.52
CA VAL A 21 -2.78 8.96 3.59
C VAL A 21 -3.19 10.17 4.44
N GLU A 22 -2.45 10.44 5.51
CA GLU A 22 -2.62 11.62 6.35
C GLU A 22 -1.64 12.72 6.00
N GLN A 23 -0.45 12.34 5.53
CA GLN A 23 0.64 13.27 5.31
C GLN A 23 1.64 12.71 4.30
N MET A 24 2.20 13.58 3.49
CA MET A 24 3.34 13.27 2.63
C MET A 24 4.52 14.17 2.99
N ASN A 25 5.69 13.58 3.16
CA ASN A 25 6.94 14.29 3.38
C ASN A 25 7.84 14.16 2.18
N PHE A 26 8.57 15.24 1.90
CA PHE A 26 9.56 15.29 0.83
C PHE A 26 10.85 15.94 1.35
N ALA A 27 11.98 15.44 0.87
CA ALA A 27 13.20 16.21 0.86
C ALA A 27 13.15 17.16 -0.34
N VAL A 28 13.36 18.44 -0.13
CA VAL A 28 13.30 19.46 -1.17
C VAL A 28 14.56 20.31 -1.16
N ILE A 29 14.89 20.88 -2.30
CA ILE A 29 15.97 21.87 -2.44
C ILE A 29 15.48 22.99 -3.35
N ASP A 30 15.82 24.21 -3.04
CA ASP A 30 15.38 25.41 -3.75
C ASP A 30 16.34 25.85 -4.87
N THR A 31 17.52 25.23 -4.95
CA THR A 31 18.53 25.50 -5.98
C THR A 31 19.17 24.21 -6.50
N VAL A 32 20.02 24.29 -7.50
CA VAL A 32 20.82 23.16 -7.96
C VAL A 32 21.83 22.74 -6.89
N LYS A 33 22.06 21.45 -6.76
CA LYS A 33 22.85 20.87 -5.66
C LYS A 33 24.27 21.46 -5.53
N TRP A 34 24.88 21.88 -6.64
CA TRP A 34 26.21 22.49 -6.65
C TRP A 34 26.22 23.91 -6.11
N ASP A 35 25.07 24.57 -6.11
CA ASP A 35 24.89 25.92 -5.58
C ASP A 35 24.34 25.91 -4.16
N ASP A 36 24.24 24.73 -3.55
CA ASP A 36 23.85 24.56 -2.14
C ASP A 36 25.06 24.92 -1.26
N HIS A 37 25.07 26.13 -0.76
CA HIS A 37 26.12 26.67 0.11
C HIS A 37 25.89 26.37 1.59
N GLY A 38 24.89 25.53 1.92
CA GLY A 38 24.58 25.14 3.29
C GLY A 38 24.13 26.31 4.19
N ASN A 39 23.57 27.35 3.61
CA ASN A 39 23.01 28.46 4.34
C ASN A 39 21.46 28.40 4.37
N ASP A 40 20.85 29.24 5.21
CA ASP A 40 19.39 29.25 5.38
C ASP A 40 18.61 29.71 4.14
N ASN A 41 19.28 30.32 3.16
CA ASN A 41 18.65 30.80 1.94
C ASN A 41 18.62 29.73 0.84
N HIS A 42 19.63 28.87 0.79
CA HIS A 42 19.79 27.85 -0.24
C HIS A 42 20.23 26.53 0.39
N SER A 43 19.29 25.74 0.88
CA SER A 43 19.60 24.47 1.51
C SER A 43 18.52 23.42 1.29
N SER A 44 18.91 22.17 1.48
CA SER A 44 17.94 21.07 1.52
C SER A 44 17.05 21.19 2.76
N LYS A 45 15.75 21.01 2.55
CA LYS A 45 14.73 21.08 3.60
C LYS A 45 13.83 19.85 3.54
N ASN A 46 13.18 19.57 4.66
CA ASN A 46 12.08 18.62 4.68
C ASN A 46 10.78 19.40 4.73
N ILE A 47 9.88 19.13 3.82
CA ILE A 47 8.52 19.66 3.85
C ILE A 47 7.53 18.56 4.18
N CYS A 48 6.46 18.96 4.84
CA CYS A 48 5.39 18.12 5.30
C CYS A 48 4.08 18.65 4.73
N ILE A 49 3.42 17.85 3.92
CA ILE A 49 2.17 18.22 3.28
C ILE A 49 1.05 17.42 3.94
N PRO A 50 0.16 18.05 4.74
CA PRO A 50 -1.01 17.38 5.27
C PRO A 50 -1.96 17.05 4.12
N MET A 51 -2.54 15.85 4.17
CA MET A 51 -3.47 15.36 3.15
C MET A 51 -4.89 15.28 3.72
N ASN A 52 -5.87 15.61 2.89
CA ASN A 52 -7.25 15.33 3.25
C ASN A 52 -7.50 13.82 3.27
N LYS A 53 -7.96 13.30 4.39
CA LYS A 53 -8.43 11.92 4.46
C LYS A 53 -9.71 11.79 3.66
N GLY A 54 -9.79 10.85 2.78
CA GLY A 54 -11.05 10.49 2.13
C GLY A 54 -12.01 9.77 3.09
N MET A 55 -13.27 9.60 2.67
CA MET A 55 -14.24 8.76 3.36
C MET A 55 -13.69 7.34 3.52
N LEU A 56 -14.01 6.68 4.64
CA LEU A 56 -13.65 5.28 4.86
C LEU A 56 -14.65 4.37 4.14
N LEU A 57 -14.21 3.79 3.05
CA LEU A 57 -15.02 3.00 2.13
C LEU A 57 -14.67 1.52 2.21
N SER A 58 -15.68 0.66 2.03
CA SER A 58 -15.50 -0.78 1.85
C SER A 58 -16.39 -1.27 0.72
N VAL A 59 -15.80 -1.90 -0.30
CA VAL A 59 -16.56 -2.64 -1.33
C VAL A 59 -17.06 -3.94 -0.72
N LEU A 60 -18.34 -4.23 -0.92
CA LEU A 60 -19.00 -5.41 -0.36
C LEU A 60 -19.11 -6.59 -1.35
N ASN A 61 -18.80 -6.35 -2.63
CA ASN A 61 -18.73 -7.41 -3.64
C ASN A 61 -17.54 -8.32 -3.34
N ARG A 62 -17.80 -9.61 -3.20
CA ARG A 62 -16.76 -10.61 -2.91
C ARG A 62 -16.13 -11.22 -4.16
N THR A 63 -16.80 -11.11 -5.28
CA THR A 63 -16.31 -11.54 -6.60
C THR A 63 -15.75 -10.36 -7.36
N PRO A 64 -14.78 -10.58 -8.25
CA PRO A 64 -14.22 -9.52 -9.08
C PRO A 64 -15.28 -8.71 -9.80
N ILE A 65 -15.16 -7.39 -9.71
CA ILE A 65 -15.99 -6.45 -10.47
C ILE A 65 -15.43 -6.40 -11.89
N THR A 66 -16.32 -6.54 -12.86
CA THR A 66 -16.01 -6.51 -14.29
C THR A 66 -16.98 -5.58 -15.01
N ALA A 67 -16.77 -5.37 -16.30
CA ALA A 67 -17.68 -4.59 -17.14
C ALA A 67 -19.13 -5.14 -17.19
N SER A 68 -19.31 -6.42 -16.89
CA SER A 68 -20.62 -7.10 -16.81
C SER A 68 -21.27 -7.08 -15.42
N THR A 69 -20.59 -6.51 -14.42
CA THR A 69 -21.14 -6.41 -13.07
C THR A 69 -22.30 -5.44 -13.04
N GLU A 70 -23.50 -5.93 -12.77
CA GLU A 70 -24.71 -5.09 -12.76
C GLU A 70 -24.85 -4.26 -11.48
N ILE A 71 -24.39 -4.79 -10.35
CA ILE A 71 -24.57 -4.18 -9.03
C ILE A 71 -23.23 -4.11 -8.29
N ILE A 72 -22.89 -2.89 -7.84
CA ILE A 72 -21.75 -2.67 -6.94
C ILE A 72 -22.28 -2.13 -5.62
N ARG A 73 -21.88 -2.76 -4.53
CA ARG A 73 -22.26 -2.34 -3.17
C ARG A 73 -21.06 -1.78 -2.44
N VAL A 74 -21.23 -0.59 -1.88
CA VAL A 74 -20.17 0.10 -1.12
C VAL A 74 -20.72 0.56 0.21
N LYS A 75 -19.97 0.32 1.28
CA LYS A 75 -20.28 0.76 2.63
C LYS A 75 -19.40 1.97 2.95
N ILE A 76 -20.02 3.03 3.48
CA ILE A 76 -19.33 4.22 4.02
C ILE A 76 -19.46 4.14 5.54
N LEU A 77 -18.35 4.21 6.25
CA LEU A 77 -18.32 4.18 7.71
C LEU A 77 -18.44 5.61 8.27
N ALA A 78 -19.16 5.71 9.39
CA ALA A 78 -19.11 6.93 10.19
C ALA A 78 -17.77 7.03 10.94
N GLU A 79 -17.28 8.24 11.10
CA GLU A 79 -16.07 8.57 11.83
C GLU A 79 -16.33 9.74 12.76
N GLU A 80 -15.38 10.05 13.63
CA GLU A 80 -15.46 11.27 14.44
C GLU A 80 -15.54 12.51 13.54
N GLY A 81 -16.56 13.30 13.71
CA GLY A 81 -16.82 14.50 12.90
C GLY A 81 -17.42 14.23 11.53
N PHE A 82 -17.83 12.99 11.21
CA PHE A 82 -18.49 12.66 9.94
C PHE A 82 -19.57 11.59 10.08
N ASP A 83 -20.81 11.98 9.79
CA ASP A 83 -21.98 11.09 9.76
C ASP A 83 -22.49 10.92 8.32
N PRO A 84 -22.21 9.78 7.66
CA PRO A 84 -22.58 9.57 6.27
C PRO A 84 -24.09 9.54 6.03
N LEU A 85 -24.89 9.22 7.07
CA LEU A 85 -26.36 9.21 6.97
C LEU A 85 -26.97 10.61 6.91
N ARG A 86 -26.29 11.58 7.50
CA ARG A 86 -26.79 12.95 7.63
C ARG A 86 -26.17 13.92 6.64
N GLU A 87 -24.89 13.75 6.36
CA GLU A 87 -24.08 14.75 5.68
C GLU A 87 -24.02 14.57 4.16
N ILE A 88 -24.09 13.35 3.65
CA ILE A 88 -23.88 13.06 2.23
C ILE A 88 -25.09 13.49 1.38
N ASP A 89 -24.82 14.19 0.28
CA ASP A 89 -25.74 14.37 -0.84
C ASP A 89 -25.64 13.15 -1.77
N VAL A 90 -26.45 12.12 -1.47
CA VAL A 90 -26.40 10.81 -2.12
C VAL A 90 -26.51 10.87 -3.66
N PRO A 91 -27.40 11.69 -4.27
CA PRO A 91 -27.49 11.80 -5.72
C PRO A 91 -26.22 12.31 -6.40
N SER A 92 -25.38 13.06 -5.67
CA SER A 92 -24.13 13.60 -6.20
C SER A 92 -23.03 12.55 -6.36
N LEU A 93 -23.16 11.40 -5.67
CA LEU A 93 -22.10 10.39 -5.62
C LEU A 93 -21.91 9.69 -6.96
N ARG A 94 -20.62 9.46 -7.29
CA ARG A 94 -20.16 8.61 -8.39
C ARG A 94 -19.12 7.65 -7.87
N PHE A 95 -19.14 6.41 -8.38
CA PHE A 95 -18.19 5.36 -7.98
C PHE A 95 -17.66 4.63 -9.21
N GLY A 96 -16.38 4.26 -9.20
CA GLY A 96 -15.75 3.51 -10.28
C GLY A 96 -14.24 3.68 -10.31
N SER A 97 -13.62 3.38 -11.43
CA SER A 97 -12.21 3.66 -11.65
C SER A 97 -11.94 5.17 -11.55
N TYR A 98 -10.72 5.53 -11.15
CA TYR A 98 -10.36 6.94 -11.01
C TYR A 98 -10.49 7.70 -12.36
N ASN A 99 -10.25 7.03 -13.48
CA ASN A 99 -10.38 7.59 -14.80
C ASN A 99 -11.84 7.97 -15.13
N GLU A 100 -12.80 7.15 -14.72
CA GLU A 100 -14.21 7.48 -14.94
C GLU A 100 -14.67 8.60 -14.00
N VAL A 101 -14.38 8.44 -12.72
CA VAL A 101 -14.89 9.32 -11.67
C VAL A 101 -14.28 10.72 -11.73
N ASN A 102 -13.00 10.86 -12.05
CA ASN A 102 -12.34 12.17 -12.16
C ASN A 102 -12.87 13.01 -13.34
N PHE A 103 -13.43 12.37 -14.35
CA PHE A 103 -14.06 13.06 -15.50
C PHE A 103 -15.59 13.18 -15.38
N GLY A 104 -16.13 13.04 -14.17
CA GLY A 104 -17.56 13.21 -13.90
C GLY A 104 -18.44 12.04 -14.34
N ARG A 105 -17.83 10.94 -14.76
CA ARG A 105 -18.48 9.68 -15.11
C ARG A 105 -18.52 8.73 -13.90
N GLY A 106 -18.71 7.44 -14.12
CA GLY A 106 -18.83 6.42 -13.11
C GLY A 106 -20.27 6.08 -12.75
N CYS A 107 -20.40 5.06 -11.93
CA CYS A 107 -21.70 4.51 -11.51
C CYS A 107 -22.50 5.49 -10.67
N LYS A 108 -23.82 5.48 -10.86
CA LYS A 108 -24.78 6.25 -10.05
C LYS A 108 -25.38 5.37 -8.97
N VAL A 109 -25.74 6.00 -7.86
CA VAL A 109 -26.47 5.34 -6.77
C VAL A 109 -27.89 5.02 -7.23
N VAL A 110 -28.33 3.75 -7.06
CA VAL A 110 -29.70 3.30 -7.30
C VAL A 110 -30.44 3.00 -6.01
N LYS A 111 -29.74 2.73 -4.92
CA LYS A 111 -30.32 2.51 -3.60
C LYS A 111 -29.35 2.94 -2.51
N SER A 112 -29.88 3.47 -1.41
CA SER A 112 -29.15 3.73 -0.18
C SER A 112 -29.89 3.18 1.01
N GLU A 113 -29.17 2.63 1.99
CA GLU A 113 -29.74 2.07 3.21
C GLU A 113 -28.82 2.26 4.40
N ALA A 114 -29.39 2.48 5.58
CA ALA A 114 -28.61 2.57 6.81
C ALA A 114 -28.25 1.17 7.33
N SER A 115 -27.04 1.03 7.87
CA SER A 115 -26.59 -0.19 8.57
C SER A 115 -25.86 0.23 9.85
N GLY A 116 -26.59 0.35 10.93
CA GLY A 116 -26.12 1.00 12.15
C GLY A 116 -25.75 2.46 11.87
N LYS A 117 -24.52 2.86 12.13
CA LYS A 117 -24.00 4.19 11.83
C LYS A 117 -23.41 4.31 10.40
N ALA A 118 -23.38 3.24 9.63
CA ALA A 118 -22.83 3.22 8.28
C ALA A 118 -23.94 3.43 7.25
N LEU A 119 -23.55 3.99 6.09
CA LEU A 119 -24.37 4.09 4.89
C LEU A 119 -23.95 3.02 3.90
N ILE A 120 -24.89 2.17 3.46
CA ILE A 120 -24.66 1.23 2.35
C ILE A 120 -25.29 1.81 1.11
N LEU A 121 -24.49 1.88 0.05
CA LEU A 121 -24.88 2.35 -1.26
C LEU A 121 -24.87 1.19 -2.24
N THR A 122 -25.89 1.13 -3.08
CA THR A 122 -25.96 0.24 -4.22
C THR A 122 -25.87 1.10 -5.49
N PHE A 123 -24.90 0.77 -6.31
CA PHE A 123 -24.65 1.45 -7.58
C PHE A 123 -25.09 0.56 -8.75
N ASP A 124 -25.59 1.18 -9.82
CA ASP A 124 -25.67 0.55 -11.14
C ASP A 124 -24.24 0.35 -11.64
N GLY A 125 -23.76 -0.88 -11.72
CA GLY A 125 -22.37 -1.20 -12.04
C GLY A 125 -21.92 -0.86 -13.45
N LYS A 126 -22.87 -0.53 -14.32
CA LYS A 126 -22.58 -0.12 -15.70
C LYS A 126 -21.81 1.20 -15.73
N GLY A 127 -20.71 1.22 -16.46
CA GLY A 127 -19.87 2.42 -16.55
C GLY A 127 -18.95 2.65 -15.35
N SER A 128 -18.72 1.62 -14.52
CA SER A 128 -17.75 1.71 -13.44
C SER A 128 -16.32 1.92 -13.92
N GLY A 129 -15.99 1.42 -15.12
CA GLY A 129 -14.63 1.42 -15.65
C GLY A 129 -13.64 0.58 -14.85
N ILE A 130 -14.13 -0.19 -13.87
CA ILE A 130 -13.28 -1.06 -13.05
C ILE A 130 -12.87 -2.26 -13.90
N THR A 131 -11.56 -2.48 -13.98
CA THR A 131 -10.94 -3.61 -14.68
C THR A 131 -10.28 -4.55 -13.67
N PRO A 132 -9.84 -5.74 -14.08
CA PRO A 132 -9.06 -6.63 -13.21
C PRO A 132 -7.77 -5.99 -12.66
N ASP A 133 -7.23 -5.00 -13.35
CA ASP A 133 -6.03 -4.25 -12.93
C ASP A 133 -6.35 -3.06 -12.03
N GLU A 134 -7.62 -2.80 -11.72
CA GLU A 134 -8.01 -1.71 -10.84
C GLU A 134 -7.50 -1.97 -9.43
N PHE A 135 -6.75 -1.00 -8.92
CA PHE A 135 -6.12 -1.13 -7.62
C PHE A 135 -7.00 -0.58 -6.48
N ALA A 136 -7.62 0.56 -6.69
CA ALA A 136 -8.44 1.21 -5.67
C ALA A 136 -9.52 2.08 -6.34
N PRO A 137 -10.74 1.57 -6.51
CA PRO A 137 -11.83 2.36 -7.07
C PRO A 137 -12.13 3.57 -6.19
N LYS A 138 -12.54 4.64 -6.86
CA LYS A 138 -12.78 5.94 -6.26
C LYS A 138 -14.27 6.23 -6.12
N MET A 139 -14.63 6.88 -5.03
CA MET A 139 -15.90 7.57 -4.87
C MET A 139 -15.65 9.07 -4.83
N ILE A 140 -16.52 9.85 -5.47
CA ILE A 140 -16.53 11.30 -5.39
C ILE A 140 -17.97 11.80 -5.33
N GLY A 141 -18.18 12.91 -4.66
CA GLY A 141 -19.48 13.58 -4.58
C GLY A 141 -19.39 14.80 -3.69
N LYS A 142 -20.51 15.17 -3.10
CA LYS A 142 -20.62 16.37 -2.23
C LYS A 142 -21.34 16.01 -0.93
N ASP A 143 -21.07 16.78 0.10
CA ASP A 143 -21.99 16.86 1.25
C ASP A 143 -23.18 17.77 0.91
N LYS A 144 -24.15 17.83 1.81
CA LYS A 144 -25.34 18.68 1.65
C LYS A 144 -25.05 20.18 1.63
N ASN A 145 -23.84 20.58 2.03
CA ASN A 145 -23.37 21.97 2.00
C ASN A 145 -22.57 22.26 0.71
N GLY A 146 -22.43 21.28 -0.19
CA GLY A 146 -21.69 21.42 -1.44
C GLY A 146 -20.19 21.19 -1.32
N LYS A 147 -19.66 20.83 -0.16
CA LYS A 147 -18.25 20.50 0.04
C LYS A 147 -17.92 19.17 -0.65
N LEU A 148 -16.79 19.13 -1.32
CA LEU A 148 -16.30 17.93 -1.99
C LEU A 148 -16.04 16.81 -0.98
N LEU A 149 -16.60 15.63 -1.28
CA LEU A 149 -16.32 14.36 -0.61
C LEU A 149 -15.63 13.42 -1.60
N PHE A 150 -14.65 12.67 -1.13
CA PHE A 150 -14.01 11.62 -1.92
C PHE A 150 -13.57 10.47 -1.00
N GLY A 151 -13.26 9.35 -1.60
CA GLY A 151 -12.65 8.22 -0.92
C GLY A 151 -12.17 7.17 -1.92
N TYR A 152 -11.24 6.34 -1.49
CA TYR A 152 -10.77 5.18 -2.23
C TYR A 152 -11.13 3.92 -1.44
N ALA A 153 -11.52 2.88 -2.14
CA ALA A 153 -11.91 1.62 -1.53
C ALA A 153 -10.97 0.50 -1.94
N ASN A 154 -10.62 -0.36 -0.99
CA ASN A 154 -10.00 -1.62 -1.31
C ASN A 154 -11.02 -2.58 -1.91
N LEU A 155 -10.58 -3.39 -2.87
CA LEU A 155 -11.35 -4.47 -3.45
C LEU A 155 -11.09 -5.77 -2.67
N PRO A 156 -12.09 -6.45 -2.12
CA PRO A 156 -11.87 -7.59 -1.21
C PRO A 156 -11.19 -8.80 -1.83
N TYR A 157 -11.10 -8.85 -3.13
CA TYR A 157 -10.49 -9.93 -3.92
C TYR A 157 -9.10 -9.56 -4.48
N VAL A 158 -8.57 -8.37 -4.16
CA VAL A 158 -7.22 -7.93 -4.56
C VAL A 158 -6.27 -8.10 -3.38
N ASP A 159 -5.18 -8.79 -3.61
CA ASP A 159 -4.10 -8.86 -2.62
C ASP A 159 -3.23 -7.60 -2.71
N TYR A 160 -3.47 -6.66 -1.82
CA TYR A 160 -2.74 -5.39 -1.78
C TYR A 160 -1.36 -5.48 -1.16
N LYS A 161 -1.12 -6.58 -0.48
CA LYS A 161 -0.02 -6.62 0.47
C LYS A 161 0.61 -8.01 0.50
N PRO A 162 1.10 -8.50 -0.67
CA PRO A 162 1.70 -9.82 -0.72
C PRO A 162 2.84 -9.93 0.29
N ALA A 163 3.18 -11.15 0.69
CA ALA A 163 4.39 -11.40 1.42
C ALA A 163 5.60 -11.01 0.54
N LEU A 164 6.52 -10.26 1.11
CA LEU A 164 7.76 -9.85 0.46
C LEU A 164 8.94 -10.35 1.27
N LEU A 165 9.50 -11.47 0.85
CA LEU A 165 10.62 -12.08 1.52
C LEU A 165 11.92 -11.53 0.98
N SER A 166 12.80 -11.15 1.89
CA SER A 166 14.15 -10.73 1.57
C SER A 166 15.12 -11.21 2.64
N CYS A 167 16.35 -11.43 2.25
CA CYS A 167 17.40 -11.83 3.17
C CYS A 167 18.52 -10.80 3.21
N ARG A 168 19.21 -10.74 4.32
CA ARG A 168 20.49 -10.02 4.44
C ARG A 168 21.59 -10.84 3.82
N ARG A 169 22.73 -10.19 3.55
CA ARG A 169 23.94 -10.89 3.13
C ARG A 169 24.29 -11.97 4.16
N PRO A 170 24.53 -13.21 3.73
CA PRO A 170 24.95 -14.28 4.65
C PRO A 170 26.22 -13.92 5.41
N VAL A 171 26.32 -14.34 6.66
CA VAL A 171 27.47 -14.06 7.53
C VAL A 171 28.19 -15.39 7.84
N TYR A 172 29.42 -15.49 7.41
CA TYR A 172 30.27 -16.65 7.73
C TYR A 172 30.84 -16.53 9.16
N ARG A 173 30.74 -17.62 9.92
CA ARG A 173 31.29 -17.78 11.26
C ARG A 173 32.47 -18.75 11.23
N GLU A 174 33.67 -18.23 10.99
CA GLU A 174 34.90 -19.02 10.78
C GLU A 174 35.13 -20.05 11.85
N GLY A 175 35.05 -19.68 13.16
CA GLY A 175 35.28 -20.57 14.27
C GLY A 175 34.29 -21.73 14.42
N ARG A 176 33.14 -21.70 13.72
CA ARG A 176 32.11 -22.74 13.80
C ARG A 176 31.87 -23.43 12.46
N ASN A 177 32.51 -22.97 11.40
CA ASN A 177 32.21 -23.43 10.02
C ASN A 177 30.74 -23.37 9.67
N GLU A 178 30.09 -22.26 10.00
CA GLU A 178 28.67 -22.01 9.83
C GLU A 178 28.42 -20.74 9.01
N VAL A 179 27.31 -20.71 8.27
CA VAL A 179 26.81 -19.49 7.64
C VAL A 179 25.46 -19.15 8.24
N GLU A 180 25.35 -17.97 8.77
CA GLU A 180 24.11 -17.42 9.31
C GLU A 180 23.41 -16.59 8.24
N LEU A 181 22.09 -16.76 8.11
CA LEU A 181 21.23 -16.01 7.22
C LEU A 181 19.99 -15.50 7.97
N GLU A 182 19.74 -14.20 7.93
CA GLU A 182 18.49 -13.62 8.41
C GLU A 182 17.55 -13.38 7.22
N ILE A 183 16.34 -13.93 7.30
CA ILE A 183 15.25 -13.71 6.35
C ILE A 183 14.17 -12.90 7.08
N GLN A 184 13.58 -11.93 6.40
CA GLN A 184 12.48 -11.14 6.92
C GLN A 184 11.35 -11.05 5.90
N ASN A 185 10.12 -11.15 6.38
CA ASN A 185 8.94 -10.79 5.60
C ASN A 185 8.71 -9.28 5.71
N PHE A 186 9.05 -8.52 4.66
CA PHE A 186 8.78 -7.09 4.55
C PHE A 186 7.38 -6.79 4.00
N GLY A 187 6.66 -7.84 3.57
CA GLY A 187 5.27 -7.75 3.12
C GLY A 187 4.30 -7.59 4.29
N LEU A 188 3.04 -7.46 3.95
CA LEU A 188 1.96 -7.20 4.90
C LEU A 188 0.94 -8.35 4.97
N SER A 189 1.23 -9.45 4.27
CA SER A 189 0.54 -10.74 4.40
C SER A 189 1.48 -11.79 4.93
N VAL A 190 0.93 -12.85 5.51
CA VAL A 190 1.69 -14.03 5.95
C VAL A 190 2.33 -14.68 4.73
N SER A 191 3.60 -15.05 4.80
CA SER A 191 4.27 -15.79 3.74
C SER A 191 3.77 -17.24 3.67
N GLY A 192 3.95 -17.87 2.51
CA GLY A 192 3.90 -19.32 2.44
C GLY A 192 5.08 -19.98 3.16
N GLU A 193 4.98 -21.28 3.42
CA GLU A 193 6.15 -22.09 3.75
C GLU A 193 7.13 -22.07 2.58
N MET A 194 8.43 -21.97 2.88
CA MET A 194 9.46 -21.92 1.84
C MET A 194 10.66 -22.79 2.20
N THR A 195 11.34 -23.28 1.16
CA THR A 195 12.64 -23.91 1.31
C THR A 195 13.73 -22.92 0.91
N VAL A 196 14.70 -22.72 1.81
CA VAL A 196 15.89 -21.91 1.56
C VAL A 196 17.07 -22.85 1.34
N GLU A 197 17.71 -22.69 0.21
CA GLU A 197 18.93 -23.41 -0.13
C GLU A 197 20.10 -22.42 -0.19
N ILE A 198 21.21 -22.76 0.40
CA ILE A 198 22.44 -22.01 0.26
C ILE A 198 23.42 -22.78 -0.62
N LYS A 199 24.04 -22.08 -1.54
CA LYS A 199 25.02 -22.63 -2.48
C LYS A 199 26.34 -21.88 -2.36
N GLN A 200 27.43 -22.59 -2.55
CA GLN A 200 28.77 -22.06 -2.68
C GLN A 200 29.37 -22.52 -3.99
N ALA A 201 29.78 -21.61 -4.87
CA ALA A 201 30.30 -21.92 -6.20
C ALA A 201 29.36 -22.88 -6.99
N GLY A 202 28.05 -22.72 -6.87
CA GLY A 202 27.05 -23.55 -7.52
C GLY A 202 26.73 -24.88 -6.84
N ALA A 203 27.52 -25.32 -5.86
CA ALA A 203 27.26 -26.55 -5.09
C ALA A 203 26.28 -26.24 -3.92
N GLY A 204 25.24 -27.06 -3.76
CA GLY A 204 24.33 -27.01 -2.63
C GLY A 204 25.08 -27.35 -1.32
N MET A 205 24.99 -26.46 -0.33
CA MET A 205 25.70 -26.60 0.93
C MET A 205 24.76 -26.86 2.10
N GLY A 206 23.48 -26.64 1.93
CA GLY A 206 22.48 -26.93 2.95
C GLY A 206 21.11 -26.37 2.59
N ARG A 207 20.07 -26.91 3.22
CA ARG A 207 18.67 -26.52 3.04
C ARG A 207 17.97 -26.38 4.37
N HIS A 208 17.08 -25.40 4.48
CA HIS A 208 16.16 -25.22 5.59
C HIS A 208 14.75 -24.97 5.10
N THR A 209 13.76 -25.57 5.76
CA THR A 209 12.37 -25.19 5.59
C THR A 209 12.04 -24.11 6.60
N VAL A 210 11.54 -22.98 6.13
CA VAL A 210 11.08 -21.86 6.93
C VAL A 210 9.57 -21.89 6.99
N LYS A 211 9.01 -21.90 8.19
CA LYS A 211 7.57 -21.80 8.41
C LYS A 211 7.05 -20.45 7.90
N PRO A 212 5.73 -20.33 7.63
CA PRO A 212 5.14 -19.06 7.29
C PRO A 212 5.53 -17.95 8.26
N LEU A 213 6.03 -16.84 7.73
CA LEU A 213 6.41 -15.66 8.52
C LEU A 213 5.28 -14.63 8.51
N GLN A 214 4.91 -14.12 9.66
CA GLN A 214 4.00 -13.00 9.80
C GLN A 214 4.59 -11.73 9.18
N PRO A 215 3.79 -10.70 8.91
CA PRO A 215 4.30 -9.39 8.52
C PRO A 215 5.39 -8.91 9.47
N TYR A 216 6.54 -8.50 8.90
CA TYR A 216 7.75 -8.03 9.58
C TYR A 216 8.47 -9.07 10.45
N GLU A 217 7.98 -10.29 10.53
CA GLU A 217 8.64 -11.38 11.26
C GLU A 217 9.95 -11.77 10.58
N LYS A 218 10.91 -12.18 11.41
CA LYS A 218 12.23 -12.63 11.00
C LYS A 218 12.45 -14.09 11.36
N ALA A 219 13.21 -14.78 10.51
CA ALA A 219 13.78 -16.08 10.81
C ALA A 219 15.29 -16.03 10.64
N SER A 220 16.01 -16.57 11.63
CA SER A 220 17.45 -16.75 11.53
C SER A 220 17.74 -18.21 11.25
N LEU A 221 18.53 -18.46 10.22
CA LEU A 221 18.91 -19.79 9.75
C LEU A 221 20.42 -19.95 9.94
N THR A 222 20.84 -21.13 10.39
CA THR A 222 22.24 -21.48 10.48
C THR A 222 22.49 -22.69 9.58
N PHE A 223 23.39 -22.55 8.64
CA PHE A 223 23.78 -23.59 7.71
C PHE A 223 25.14 -24.14 8.10
N THR A 224 25.18 -25.43 8.41
CA THR A 224 26.42 -26.20 8.57
C THR A 224 26.58 -27.02 7.30
N PRO A 225 27.75 -27.00 6.63
CA PRO A 225 27.89 -27.71 5.36
C PRO A 225 27.81 -29.22 5.57
N GLU A 226 27.03 -29.89 4.74
CA GLU A 226 26.93 -31.34 4.75
C GLU A 226 28.26 -32.01 4.32
N LYS A 227 29.02 -31.35 3.46
CA LYS A 227 30.34 -31.76 3.00
C LYS A 227 31.26 -30.56 2.80
N GLY A 228 32.52 -30.71 3.18
CA GLY A 228 33.52 -29.66 3.00
C GLY A 228 33.48 -28.56 4.06
N LYS A 229 33.96 -27.40 3.70
CA LYS A 229 34.02 -26.20 4.56
C LYS A 229 33.52 -24.99 3.80
N TRP A 230 32.84 -24.12 4.50
CA TRP A 230 32.59 -22.77 4.01
C TRP A 230 33.90 -22.01 3.82
N THR A 231 33.94 -21.13 2.86
CA THR A 231 35.09 -20.23 2.67
C THR A 231 34.61 -18.79 2.72
N ASP A 232 35.41 -17.97 3.38
CA ASP A 232 35.17 -16.55 3.61
C ASP A 232 35.10 -15.73 2.29
N LYS A 233 35.73 -16.24 1.24
CA LYS A 233 35.87 -15.57 -0.06
C LYS A 233 34.88 -16.05 -1.12
N ALA A 234 33.91 -16.88 -0.75
CA ALA A 234 32.97 -17.44 -1.71
C ALA A 234 31.81 -16.48 -1.93
N ASP A 235 31.37 -16.40 -3.17
CA ASP A 235 30.07 -15.83 -3.51
C ASP A 235 28.99 -16.83 -3.11
N TYR A 236 28.15 -16.44 -2.17
CA TYR A 236 26.97 -17.19 -1.76
C TYR A 236 25.79 -16.80 -2.64
N GLN A 237 25.03 -17.76 -3.12
CA GLN A 237 23.79 -17.60 -3.89
C GLN A 237 22.60 -18.22 -3.16
#